data_17f8beb977f963ac7ed1b3ac09893011
#
_entry.id   17f8beb977f963ac7ed1b3ac09893011
#
_cell.length_a   1.000
_cell.length_b   1.000
_cell.length_c   1.000
_cell.angle_alpha   90.00
_cell.angle_beta   90.00
_cell.angle_gamma   90.00
#
_symmetry.space_group_name_H-M   'P 1'
#
loop_
_entity.id
_entity.type
_entity.pdbx_description
1 polymer ?
#
loop_
_entity_poly.entity_id
_entity_poly.type
_entity_poly.pdbx_seq_one_letter_code
_entity_poly.pdbx_strand_id
1 'polypeptide(L)'
;AMLEYASCQLPPEFQQADCWYHFSSSVGIKAGIRVHMWYWLERPCSDAEMKAWLSGCPGDLRLFNPIQIHLTANPQFIGGATDPYPNRSGMFEAGHQITTVAVPDDLESRAVSLRARSKPRSRSKSGSLDPVEVVRDPDTGLAIDGREQLMFLLSNEVMREMVTADQAPSEDDLT
;
A
#
# COMPACT_ATOMS: atom_id res chain seq x y z
N ALA A 1 -11.59 19.88 -5.28
CA ALA A 1 -10.19 20.37 -5.27
C ALA A 1 -9.14 19.29 -4.96
N MET A 2 -9.06 18.68 -3.75
CA MET A 2 -8.01 17.69 -3.43
C MET A 2 -8.11 16.41 -4.26
N LEU A 3 -9.30 15.86 -4.43
CA LEU A 3 -9.52 14.62 -5.20
C LEU A 3 -9.28 14.84 -6.69
N GLU A 4 -9.73 15.96 -7.24
CA GLU A 4 -9.44 16.36 -8.62
C GLU A 4 -7.93 16.47 -8.87
N TYR A 5 -7.22 17.15 -7.96
CA TYR A 5 -5.78 17.24 -8.05
C TYR A 5 -5.11 15.87 -7.99
N ALA A 6 -5.52 15.00 -7.06
CA ALA A 6 -4.97 13.64 -6.95
C ALA A 6 -5.27 12.81 -8.21
N SER A 7 -6.50 12.89 -8.74
CA SER A 7 -6.89 12.22 -9.98
C SER A 7 -6.05 12.68 -11.17
N CYS A 8 -5.82 13.98 -11.33
CA CYS A 8 -4.98 14.55 -12.41
C CYS A 8 -3.51 14.08 -12.37
N GLN A 9 -3.04 13.50 -11.26
CA GLN A 9 -1.67 12.94 -11.17
C GLN A 9 -1.60 11.48 -11.64
N LEU A 10 -2.73 10.85 -11.90
CA LEU A 10 -2.82 9.47 -12.38
C LEU A 10 -2.77 9.40 -13.91
N PRO A 11 -2.54 8.24 -14.50
CA PRO A 11 -2.66 8.04 -15.95
C PRO A 11 -4.04 8.46 -16.48
N PRO A 12 -4.15 8.88 -17.75
CA PRO A 12 -5.38 9.42 -18.32
C PRO A 12 -6.60 8.51 -18.16
N GLU A 13 -6.40 7.20 -18.17
CA GLU A 13 -7.48 6.20 -18.03
C GLU A 13 -8.18 6.30 -16.67
N PHE A 14 -7.43 6.66 -15.62
CA PHE A 14 -7.98 6.85 -14.27
C PHE A 14 -8.64 8.22 -14.09
N GLN A 15 -8.18 9.24 -14.81
CA GLN A 15 -8.65 10.62 -14.62
C GLN A 15 -10.12 10.80 -14.99
N GLN A 16 -10.66 9.94 -15.86
CA GLN A 16 -12.03 10.02 -16.35
C GLN A 16 -12.99 9.08 -15.61
N ALA A 17 -12.46 8.18 -14.78
CA ALA A 17 -13.26 7.17 -14.12
C ALA A 17 -13.65 7.60 -12.69
N ASP A 18 -14.86 7.24 -12.32
CA ASP A 18 -15.34 7.39 -10.96
C ASP A 18 -14.60 6.43 -10.03
N CYS A 19 -14.43 6.83 -8.77
CA CYS A 19 -13.77 5.97 -7.80
C CYS A 19 -14.32 6.16 -6.39
N TRP A 20 -14.13 5.15 -5.56
CA TRP A 20 -14.28 5.31 -4.11
C TRP A 20 -13.01 5.90 -3.55
N TYR A 21 -13.13 6.86 -2.63
CA TYR A 21 -11.96 7.43 -1.96
C TYR A 21 -12.04 7.28 -0.43
N HIS A 22 -10.88 7.30 0.20
CA HIS A 22 -10.75 7.41 1.65
C HIS A 22 -9.51 8.24 2.01
N PHE A 23 -9.71 9.32 2.74
CA PHE A 23 -8.64 10.13 3.28
C PHE A 23 -7.98 9.44 4.49
N SER A 24 -6.66 9.34 4.46
CA SER A 24 -5.92 8.73 5.56
C SER A 24 -6.05 9.54 6.86
N SER A 25 -5.77 8.89 7.99
CA SER A 25 -5.84 9.50 9.33
C SER A 25 -5.05 10.80 9.47
N SER A 26 -3.98 10.98 8.69
CA SER A 26 -3.09 12.13 8.79
C SER A 26 -3.45 13.32 7.90
N VAL A 27 -4.55 13.22 7.10
CA VAL A 27 -5.04 14.37 6.31
C VAL A 27 -5.50 15.49 7.24
N GLY A 28 -5.09 16.71 6.88
CA GLY A 28 -5.36 17.91 7.71
C GLY A 28 -4.46 18.06 8.94
N ILE A 29 -3.64 17.04 9.27
CA ILE A 29 -2.67 17.06 10.36
C ILE A 29 -1.25 17.19 9.81
N LYS A 30 -0.93 16.41 8.78
CA LYS A 30 0.36 16.47 8.09
C LYS A 30 0.20 17.11 6.73
N ALA A 31 1.23 17.80 6.26
CA ALA A 31 1.25 18.40 4.93
C ALA A 31 1.11 17.33 3.82
N GLY A 32 0.49 17.74 2.71
CA GLY A 32 0.27 16.92 1.53
C GLY A 32 -1.06 16.17 1.50
N ILE A 33 -1.42 15.71 0.31
CA ILE A 33 -2.63 14.93 0.07
C ILE A 33 -2.32 13.47 0.40
N ARG A 34 -3.15 12.86 1.23
CA ARG A 34 -3.02 11.47 1.66
C ARG A 34 -4.37 10.79 1.50
N VAL A 35 -4.58 10.22 0.34
CA VAL A 35 -5.84 9.60 -0.06
C VAL A 35 -5.58 8.23 -0.67
N HIS A 36 -6.44 7.29 -0.35
CA HIS A 36 -6.59 6.05 -1.08
C HIS A 36 -7.72 6.24 -2.07
N MET A 37 -7.50 5.82 -3.31
CA MET A 37 -8.50 5.86 -4.38
C MET A 37 -8.64 4.45 -4.96
N TRP A 38 -9.86 3.91 -4.93
CA TRP A 38 -10.17 2.58 -5.43
C TRP A 38 -10.95 2.69 -6.71
N TYR A 39 -10.40 2.12 -7.76
CA TYR A 39 -10.98 2.09 -9.08
C TYR A 39 -11.38 0.67 -9.47
N TRP A 40 -12.44 0.54 -10.22
CA TRP A 40 -12.80 -0.70 -10.86
C TRP A 40 -12.06 -0.82 -12.17
N LEU A 41 -11.33 -1.90 -12.39
CA LEU A 41 -10.59 -2.14 -13.62
C LEU A 41 -11.37 -3.06 -14.55
N GLU A 42 -11.26 -2.87 -15.87
CA GLU A 42 -11.89 -3.70 -16.89
C GLU A 42 -11.49 -5.17 -16.79
N ARG A 43 -10.24 -5.44 -16.42
CA ARG A 43 -9.73 -6.77 -16.11
C ARG A 43 -8.83 -6.76 -14.86
N PRO A 44 -8.65 -7.93 -14.22
CA PRO A 44 -7.63 -8.03 -13.18
C PRO A 44 -6.23 -7.70 -13.70
N CYS A 45 -5.47 -6.96 -12.90
CA CYS A 45 -4.07 -6.64 -13.17
C CYS A 45 -3.18 -7.22 -12.06
N SER A 46 -2.05 -7.76 -12.43
CA SER A 46 -1.03 -8.19 -11.48
C SER A 46 -0.38 -6.97 -10.80
N ASP A 47 0.23 -7.20 -9.64
CA ASP A 47 1.01 -6.18 -8.93
C ASP A 47 2.14 -5.58 -9.79
N ALA A 48 2.74 -6.38 -10.67
CA ALA A 48 3.77 -5.92 -11.59
C ALA A 48 3.21 -5.00 -12.68
N GLU A 49 2.04 -5.31 -13.23
CA GLU A 49 1.33 -4.45 -14.18
C GLU A 49 0.94 -3.13 -13.53
N MET A 50 0.36 -3.15 -12.33
CA MET A 50 -0.02 -1.95 -11.59
C MET A 50 1.19 -1.05 -11.30
N LYS A 51 2.30 -1.63 -10.86
CA LYS A 51 3.56 -0.89 -10.65
C LYS A 51 4.11 -0.30 -11.94
N ALA A 52 4.00 -1.01 -13.06
CA ALA A 52 4.41 -0.51 -14.37
C ALA A 52 3.52 0.65 -14.85
N TRP A 53 2.22 0.51 -14.70
CA TRP A 53 1.25 1.51 -15.09
C TRP A 53 1.43 2.83 -14.33
N LEU A 54 1.63 2.74 -13.04
CA LEU A 54 1.72 3.89 -12.15
C LEU A 54 3.16 4.36 -11.87
N SER A 55 4.15 3.83 -12.58
CA SER A 55 5.59 4.10 -12.31
C SER A 55 6.01 5.57 -12.44
N GLY A 56 5.24 6.40 -13.12
CA GLY A 56 5.48 7.84 -13.26
C GLY A 56 4.65 8.71 -12.34
N CYS A 57 3.78 8.12 -11.51
CA CYS A 57 2.85 8.85 -10.67
C CYS A 57 3.40 9.03 -9.25
N PRO A 58 2.97 10.09 -8.53
CA PRO A 58 3.45 10.37 -7.17
C PRO A 58 2.89 9.42 -6.08
N GLY A 59 2.17 8.35 -6.48
CA GLY A 59 1.60 7.35 -5.56
C GLY A 59 2.65 6.41 -4.97
N ASP A 60 2.33 5.83 -3.82
CA ASP A 60 3.18 4.80 -3.19
C ASP A 60 2.97 3.44 -3.86
N LEU A 61 3.89 3.04 -4.74
CA LEU A 61 3.83 1.77 -5.45
C LEU A 61 3.94 0.53 -4.55
N ARG A 62 4.33 0.68 -3.28
CA ARG A 62 4.32 -0.41 -2.30
C ARG A 62 2.92 -0.91 -2.00
N LEU A 63 1.88 -0.09 -2.27
CA LEU A 63 0.47 -0.50 -2.20
C LEU A 63 0.18 -1.80 -2.96
N PHE A 64 0.92 -2.06 -4.03
CA PHE A 64 0.77 -3.25 -4.87
C PHE A 64 1.70 -4.40 -4.47
N ASN A 65 2.26 -4.38 -3.27
CA ASN A 65 2.94 -5.55 -2.72
C ASN A 65 1.92 -6.52 -2.13
N PRO A 66 2.07 -7.84 -2.31
CA PRO A 66 1.09 -8.83 -1.87
C PRO A 66 0.78 -8.80 -0.37
N ILE A 67 1.74 -8.35 0.45
CA ILE A 67 1.64 -8.33 1.92
C ILE A 67 1.42 -6.91 2.48
N GLN A 68 1.09 -5.94 1.63
CA GLN A 68 0.86 -4.57 2.09
C GLN A 68 -0.50 -4.44 2.78
N ILE A 69 -0.49 -4.02 4.03
CA ILE A 69 -1.72 -3.75 4.80
C ILE A 69 -2.29 -2.40 4.39
N HIS A 70 -3.60 -2.39 4.11
CA HIS A 70 -4.38 -1.18 3.82
C HIS A 70 -5.34 -0.92 4.96
N LEU A 71 -5.18 0.19 5.66
CA LEU A 71 -6.09 0.61 6.71
C LEU A 71 -7.24 1.42 6.09
N THR A 72 -8.45 0.90 6.22
CA THR A 72 -9.69 1.50 5.66
C THR A 72 -10.63 2.04 6.72
N ALA A 73 -10.31 1.86 8.00
CA ALA A 73 -11.12 2.39 9.09
C ALA A 73 -10.87 3.88 9.30
N ASN A 74 -11.91 4.61 9.67
CA ASN A 74 -11.77 6.00 10.09
C ASN A 74 -10.96 6.09 11.40
N PRO A 75 -10.11 7.11 11.54
CA PRO A 75 -9.36 7.32 12.78
C PRO A 75 -10.27 7.69 13.93
N GLN A 76 -9.88 7.31 15.13
CA GLN A 76 -10.48 7.80 16.36
C GLN A 76 -9.62 8.91 16.94
N PHE A 77 -10.20 10.09 17.14
CA PHE A 77 -9.55 11.22 17.77
C PHE A 77 -9.81 11.17 19.28
N ILE A 78 -8.76 11.21 20.07
CA ILE A 78 -8.81 11.12 21.54
C ILE A 78 -8.41 12.45 22.18
N GLY A 79 -8.64 12.61 23.48
CA GLY A 79 -8.22 13.79 24.23
C GLY A 79 -8.94 15.09 23.84
N GLY A 80 -10.16 15.00 23.30
CA GLY A 80 -10.94 16.17 22.87
C GLY A 80 -10.54 16.75 21.51
N ALA A 81 -9.63 16.10 20.78
CA ALA A 81 -9.26 16.53 19.43
C ALA A 81 -10.44 16.32 18.46
N THR A 82 -10.66 17.30 17.59
CA THR A 82 -11.71 17.24 16.56
C THR A 82 -11.10 16.75 15.24
N ASP A 83 -11.83 15.89 14.55
CA ASP A 83 -11.44 15.47 13.20
C ASP A 83 -11.56 16.64 12.22
N PRO A 84 -10.46 17.09 11.57
CA PRO A 84 -10.52 18.15 10.57
C PRO A 84 -11.24 17.73 9.29
N TYR A 85 -11.48 16.42 9.08
CA TYR A 85 -12.15 15.86 7.92
C TYR A 85 -13.16 14.77 8.31
N PRO A 86 -14.31 15.13 8.90
CA PRO A 86 -15.28 14.14 9.39
C PRO A 86 -15.84 13.24 8.27
N ASN A 87 -15.93 13.76 7.04
CA ASN A 87 -16.36 13.00 5.85
C ASN A 87 -15.13 12.48 5.09
N ARG A 88 -14.53 11.39 5.60
CA ARG A 88 -13.25 10.87 5.09
C ARG A 88 -13.38 10.00 3.87
N SER A 89 -14.54 9.45 3.59
CA SER A 89 -14.73 8.52 2.46
C SER A 89 -16.01 8.80 1.69
N GLY A 90 -16.03 8.44 0.44
CA GLY A 90 -17.18 8.60 -0.44
C GLY A 90 -16.88 8.28 -1.90
N MET A 91 -17.84 8.53 -2.74
CA MET A 91 -17.65 8.46 -4.19
C MET A 91 -17.09 9.78 -4.72
N PHE A 92 -16.11 9.66 -5.58
CA PHE A 92 -15.61 10.75 -6.40
C PHE A 92 -16.09 10.51 -7.84
N GLU A 93 -16.94 11.41 -8.32
CA GLU A 93 -17.47 11.38 -9.69
C GLU A 93 -16.58 12.30 -10.56
N ALA A 94 -15.92 11.69 -11.55
CA ALA A 94 -15.08 12.42 -12.49
C ALA A 94 -15.87 13.23 -13.53
N GLY A 95 -17.19 13.03 -13.58
CA GLY A 95 -18.10 13.77 -14.47
C GLY A 95 -18.25 13.17 -15.87
N HIS A 96 -17.63 12.03 -16.13
CA HIS A 96 -17.71 11.36 -17.45
C HIS A 96 -18.62 10.13 -17.45
N GLN A 97 -19.24 9.78 -16.31
CA GLN A 97 -20.07 8.59 -16.15
C GLN A 97 -19.34 7.27 -16.49
N ILE A 98 -18.03 7.25 -16.32
CA ILE A 98 -17.17 6.08 -16.54
C ILE A 98 -16.90 5.45 -15.18
N THR A 99 -17.38 4.24 -14.95
CA THR A 99 -17.23 3.51 -13.69
C THR A 99 -16.10 2.50 -13.72
N THR A 100 -15.55 2.19 -14.90
CA THR A 100 -14.53 1.15 -15.11
C THR A 100 -13.36 1.74 -15.87
N VAL A 101 -12.14 1.55 -15.35
CA VAL A 101 -10.90 1.99 -15.98
C VAL A 101 -10.50 0.99 -17.06
N ALA A 102 -10.34 1.45 -18.28
CA ALA A 102 -9.82 0.64 -19.40
C ALA A 102 -8.34 0.30 -19.15
N VAL A 103 -7.98 -0.97 -19.28
CA VAL A 103 -6.62 -1.43 -19.05
C VAL A 103 -5.84 -1.42 -20.37
N PRO A 104 -4.67 -0.73 -20.45
CA PRO A 104 -3.86 -0.71 -21.68
C PRO A 104 -3.40 -2.12 -22.10
N ASP A 105 -3.50 -2.43 -23.39
CA ASP A 105 -3.13 -3.72 -23.95
C ASP A 105 -1.63 -4.05 -23.81
N ASP A 106 -0.79 -3.01 -23.76
CA ASP A 106 0.67 -3.15 -23.67
C ASP A 106 1.20 -3.24 -22.23
N LEU A 107 0.32 -3.27 -21.24
CA LEU A 107 0.70 -3.18 -19.82
C LEU A 107 1.57 -4.35 -19.36
N GLU A 108 1.29 -5.56 -19.83
CA GLU A 108 2.10 -6.74 -19.54
C GLU A 108 3.53 -6.57 -20.07
N SER A 109 3.69 -6.06 -21.29
CA SER A 109 5.01 -5.84 -21.89
C SER A 109 5.80 -4.75 -21.17
N ARG A 110 5.12 -3.70 -20.68
CA ARG A 110 5.71 -2.66 -19.80
C ARG A 110 6.21 -3.27 -18.49
N ALA A 111 5.44 -4.16 -17.87
CA ALA A 111 5.81 -4.84 -16.64
C ALA A 111 7.05 -5.70 -16.79
N VAL A 112 7.14 -6.45 -17.89
CA VAL A 112 8.34 -7.25 -18.23
C VAL A 112 9.57 -6.36 -18.44
N SER A 113 9.41 -5.25 -19.16
CA SER A 113 10.48 -4.29 -19.44
C SER A 113 11.01 -3.63 -18.16
N LEU A 114 10.15 -3.29 -17.22
CA LEU A 114 10.53 -2.75 -15.91
C LEU A 114 11.31 -3.76 -15.06
N ARG A 115 10.88 -5.02 -15.05
CA ARG A 115 11.61 -6.10 -14.37
C ARG A 115 13.02 -6.31 -14.95
N ALA A 116 13.15 -6.23 -16.26
CA ALA A 116 14.45 -6.37 -16.94
C ALA A 116 15.42 -5.22 -16.61
N ARG A 117 14.88 -4.01 -16.38
CA ARG A 117 15.68 -2.83 -15.99
C ARG A 117 16.04 -2.80 -14.51
N SER A 118 15.24 -3.40 -13.65
CA SER A 118 15.60 -3.56 -12.25
C SER A 118 16.74 -4.57 -12.17
N LYS A 119 17.97 -4.07 -11.95
CA LYS A 119 19.13 -4.94 -11.69
C LYS A 119 18.71 -5.95 -10.61
N PRO A 120 19.01 -7.25 -10.79
CA PRO A 120 18.81 -8.20 -9.73
C PRO A 120 19.56 -7.67 -8.51
N ARG A 121 18.83 -7.35 -7.44
CA ARG A 121 19.47 -7.13 -6.15
C ARG A 121 20.30 -8.38 -5.93
N SER A 122 21.63 -8.23 -5.99
CA SER A 122 22.50 -9.32 -5.59
C SER A 122 21.95 -9.80 -4.24
N ARG A 123 21.49 -11.05 -4.19
CA ARG A 123 21.22 -11.70 -2.93
C ARG A 123 22.51 -11.57 -2.15
N SER A 124 22.53 -10.63 -1.21
CA SER A 124 23.61 -10.59 -0.24
C SER A 124 23.62 -11.97 0.39
N LYS A 125 24.68 -12.71 0.13
CA LYS A 125 24.94 -13.96 0.81
C LYS A 125 24.77 -13.70 2.28
N SER A 126 23.88 -14.43 2.93
CA SER A 126 23.80 -14.67 4.37
C SER A 126 24.53 -13.60 5.21
N GLY A 127 24.05 -12.38 5.16
CA GLY A 127 24.42 -11.41 6.12
C GLY A 127 23.60 -11.66 7.37
N SER A 128 24.22 -11.69 8.52
CA SER A 128 23.55 -11.52 9.79
C SER A 128 22.55 -10.38 9.62
N LEU A 129 21.29 -10.63 9.97
CA LEU A 129 20.29 -9.57 10.01
C LEU A 129 20.85 -8.52 10.97
N ASP A 130 21.12 -7.31 10.47
CA ASP A 130 21.48 -6.21 11.33
C ASP A 130 20.38 -6.09 12.39
N PRO A 131 20.74 -5.97 13.68
CA PRO A 131 19.75 -5.88 14.73
C PRO A 131 18.84 -4.69 14.45
N VAL A 132 17.53 -4.94 14.44
CA VAL A 132 16.54 -3.87 14.28
C VAL A 132 16.59 -3.01 15.52
N GLU A 133 16.98 -1.77 15.38
CA GLU A 133 16.93 -0.79 16.46
C GLU A 133 15.46 -0.40 16.68
N VAL A 134 14.89 -0.90 17.78
CA VAL A 134 13.52 -0.59 18.19
C VAL A 134 13.57 0.50 19.25
N VAL A 135 13.11 1.68 18.89
CA VAL A 135 12.95 2.77 19.85
C VAL A 135 11.75 2.49 20.74
N ARG A 136 11.97 2.47 22.05
CA ARG A 136 10.93 2.21 23.04
C ARG A 136 10.63 3.46 23.85
N ASP A 137 9.38 3.62 24.20
CA ASP A 137 8.94 4.61 25.17
C ASP A 137 9.56 4.29 26.54
N PRO A 138 10.25 5.25 27.16
CA PRO A 138 10.96 5.00 28.42
C PRO A 138 10.04 4.70 29.60
N ASP A 139 8.79 5.17 29.57
CA ASP A 139 7.86 5.02 30.68
C ASP A 139 7.01 3.75 30.55
N THR A 140 6.62 3.39 29.34
CA THR A 140 5.72 2.24 29.08
C THR A 140 6.45 1.00 28.55
N GLY A 141 7.67 1.15 28.04
CA GLY A 141 8.44 0.08 27.39
C GLY A 141 7.90 -0.34 26.00
N LEU A 142 6.84 0.30 25.52
CA LEU A 142 6.25 0.00 24.22
C LEU A 142 7.11 0.50 23.07
N ALA A 143 7.15 -0.25 21.99
CA ALA A 143 7.84 0.15 20.77
C ALA A 143 7.13 1.33 20.11
N ILE A 144 7.81 2.46 19.92
CA ILE A 144 7.32 3.67 19.27
C ILE A 144 7.83 3.81 17.84
N ASP A 145 8.97 3.18 17.52
CA ASP A 145 9.55 3.12 16.17
C ASP A 145 10.23 1.78 15.94
N GLY A 146 10.42 1.41 14.68
CA GLY A 146 11.01 0.12 14.27
C GLY A 146 10.06 -1.10 14.43
N ARG A 147 8.85 -0.91 14.94
CA ARG A 147 7.91 -1.99 15.22
C ARG A 147 7.51 -2.79 13.97
N GLU A 148 7.30 -2.12 12.84
CA GLU A 148 6.92 -2.79 11.59
C GLU A 148 8.04 -3.69 11.06
N GLN A 149 9.29 -3.22 11.16
CA GLN A 149 10.48 -3.99 10.78
C GLN A 149 10.67 -5.20 11.68
N LEU A 150 10.46 -5.03 12.99
CA LEU A 150 10.54 -6.11 13.95
C LEU A 150 9.46 -7.19 13.68
N MET A 151 8.22 -6.79 13.43
CA MET A 151 7.14 -7.71 13.10
C MET A 151 7.41 -8.47 11.79
N PHE A 152 7.95 -7.79 10.78
CA PHE A 152 8.35 -8.45 9.54
C PHE A 152 9.46 -9.48 9.74
N LEU A 153 10.47 -9.16 10.55
CA LEU A 153 11.55 -10.10 10.87
C LEU A 153 11.05 -11.32 11.64
N LEU A 154 10.22 -11.10 12.67
CA LEU A 154 9.65 -12.17 13.47
C LEU A 154 8.75 -13.10 12.61
N SER A 155 7.91 -12.54 11.75
CA SER A 155 7.07 -13.35 10.86
C SER A 155 7.88 -14.18 9.87
N ASN A 156 8.97 -13.64 9.32
CA ASN A 156 9.87 -14.38 8.45
C ASN A 156 10.64 -15.48 9.19
N GLU A 157 11.00 -15.26 10.45
CA GLU A 157 11.67 -16.26 11.28
C GLU A 157 10.74 -17.44 11.60
N VAL A 158 9.52 -17.14 12.01
CA VAL A 158 8.47 -18.16 12.23
C VAL A 158 8.20 -18.97 10.95
N MET A 159 8.04 -18.31 9.81
CA MET A 159 7.85 -18.99 8.53
C MET A 159 9.04 -19.86 8.13
N ARG A 160 10.27 -19.45 8.45
CA ARG A 160 11.46 -20.26 8.23
C ARG A 160 11.48 -21.51 9.10
N GLU A 161 11.16 -21.37 10.37
CA GLU A 161 11.10 -22.48 11.30
C GLU A 161 10.03 -23.49 10.89
N MET A 162 8.84 -23.05 10.46
CA MET A 162 7.78 -23.90 9.93
C MET A 162 8.20 -24.66 8.67
N VAL A 163 8.90 -24.01 7.74
CA VAL A 163 9.40 -24.66 6.51
C VAL A 163 10.52 -25.65 6.82
N THR A 164 11.41 -25.37 7.77
CA THR A 164 12.49 -26.28 8.16
C THR A 164 12.02 -27.49 8.98
N ALA A 165 10.90 -27.34 9.68
CA ALA A 165 10.28 -28.44 10.46
C ALA A 165 9.46 -29.41 9.59
N ASP A 166 9.40 -29.22 8.27
CA ASP A 166 8.64 -30.03 7.30
C ASP A 166 7.14 -30.20 7.70
N GLN A 167 6.62 -29.24 8.46
CA GLN A 167 5.22 -29.14 8.78
C GLN A 167 4.55 -28.17 7.81
N ALA A 168 3.83 -28.74 6.84
CA ALA A 168 2.84 -27.91 6.13
C ALA A 168 1.85 -27.40 7.20
N PRO A 169 1.59 -26.07 7.27
CA PRO A 169 0.62 -25.54 8.22
C PRO A 169 -0.73 -26.24 8.00
N SER A 170 -1.31 -26.77 9.05
CA SER A 170 -2.67 -27.30 8.99
C SER A 170 -3.63 -26.12 8.82
N GLU A 171 -4.80 -26.35 8.21
CA GLU A 171 -5.82 -25.30 8.08
C GLU A 171 -6.24 -24.71 9.44
N ASP A 172 -6.03 -25.45 10.53
CA ASP A 172 -6.35 -25.03 11.90
C ASP A 172 -5.32 -24.04 12.49
N ASP A 173 -4.14 -23.91 11.90
CA ASP A 173 -3.10 -22.97 12.35
C ASP A 173 -3.28 -21.55 11.76
N LEU A 174 -4.30 -21.36 10.91
CA LEU A 174 -4.55 -20.08 10.20
C LEU A 174 -5.74 -19.29 10.78
N THR A 175 -6.36 -19.73 11.88
CA THR A 175 -7.41 -19.02 12.60
C THR A 175 -6.88 -18.38 13.87
#